data_9dc2b5ec270c9f56fee6e3748cf3c891
#
_entry.id   9dc2b5ec270c9f56fee6e3748cf3c891
#
_cell.length_a   1.000
_cell.length_b   1.000
_cell.length_c   1.000
_cell.angle_alpha   90.00
_cell.angle_beta   90.00
_cell.angle_gamma   90.00
#
_symmetry.space_group_name_H-M   'P 1'
#
loop_
_entity.id
_entity.type
_entity.pdbx_description
1 polymer ?
#
loop_
_entity_poly.entity_id
_entity_poly.type
_entity_poly.pdbx_seq_one_letter_code
_entity_poly.pdbx_strand_id
1 'polypeptide(L)'
;MQTDLRGRNFISDMDFSKEEIETVLDVAHTLKRERALGIGHPLLRDKALAMLFFFTSTRTRSSFEAGMAQLGGHAAFIDHETTQISHGDTGKEIGEIFGRYYDGIAIRQCDWDIGNGYINSVADASRAPVLNMQCDIYHPFQILADLMTIFEKVGDPRGKTINVSWAYASSYQKPISVPQSLILQMTRFGMNVRLTHPPEYKLMPDIVQQAKDNVGQHGGSFEILDDFDAGFEGADILYPKSWGALLTTDDDEKSAQIGSQYTDW
;
A
#
# COMPACT_ATOMS: atom_id res chain seq x y z
N MET A 1 -22.40 -9.95 6.09
CA MET A 1 -22.41 -8.81 5.13
C MET A 1 -22.30 -9.40 3.72
N GLN A 2 -23.11 -8.96 2.75
CA GLN A 2 -22.91 -9.36 1.35
C GLN A 2 -22.08 -8.27 0.67
N THR A 3 -20.85 -8.60 0.36
CA THR A 3 -19.96 -7.75 -0.43
C THR A 3 -19.72 -8.44 -1.78
N ASP A 4 -19.81 -7.70 -2.87
CA ASP A 4 -19.42 -8.18 -4.20
C ASP A 4 -18.13 -7.47 -4.63
N LEU A 5 -17.00 -8.11 -4.35
CA LEU A 5 -15.68 -7.65 -4.74
C LEU A 5 -15.15 -8.33 -6.00
N ARG A 6 -15.94 -9.24 -6.58
CA ARG A 6 -15.53 -10.02 -7.75
C ARG A 6 -15.24 -9.13 -8.95
N GLY A 7 -14.04 -9.25 -9.50
CA GLY A 7 -13.60 -8.51 -10.68
C GLY A 7 -13.31 -7.04 -10.45
N ARG A 8 -13.41 -6.55 -9.22
CA ARG A 8 -13.05 -5.16 -8.89
C ARG A 8 -11.54 -4.99 -8.76
N ASN A 9 -11.05 -3.87 -9.23
CA ASN A 9 -9.68 -3.45 -9.03
C ASN A 9 -9.44 -3.01 -7.57
N PHE A 10 -8.21 -3.14 -7.09
CA PHE A 10 -7.78 -2.60 -5.81
C PHE A 10 -6.45 -1.85 -6.00
N ILE A 11 -6.55 -0.57 -6.32
CA ILE A 11 -5.43 0.31 -6.69
C ILE A 11 -5.18 1.34 -5.61
N SER A 12 -6.24 2.00 -5.16
CA SER A 12 -6.24 2.99 -4.09
C SER A 12 -6.75 2.38 -2.80
N ASP A 13 -6.28 2.89 -1.67
CA ASP A 13 -6.81 2.57 -0.34
C ASP A 13 -8.31 2.91 -0.19
N MET A 14 -8.84 3.76 -1.09
CA MET A 14 -10.23 4.21 -1.05
C MET A 14 -11.17 3.46 -2.01
N ASP A 15 -10.67 2.47 -2.80
CA ASP A 15 -11.48 1.73 -3.78
C ASP A 15 -12.54 0.84 -3.13
N PHE A 16 -12.27 0.37 -1.92
CA PHE A 16 -13.21 -0.44 -1.13
C PHE A 16 -13.75 0.38 0.03
N SER A 17 -15.01 0.16 0.40
CA SER A 17 -15.58 0.77 1.60
C SER A 17 -14.92 0.22 2.87
N LYS A 18 -15.11 0.90 4.01
CA LYS A 18 -14.62 0.40 5.30
C LYS A 18 -15.13 -1.00 5.61
N GLU A 19 -16.42 -1.23 5.37
CA GLU A 19 -17.10 -2.52 5.60
C GLU A 19 -16.57 -3.62 4.68
N GLU A 20 -16.21 -3.26 3.43
CA GLU A 20 -15.54 -4.17 2.50
C GLU A 20 -14.14 -4.53 2.97
N ILE A 21 -13.37 -3.56 3.46
CA ILE A 21 -12.05 -3.81 4.06
C ILE A 21 -12.18 -4.69 5.31
N GLU A 22 -13.13 -4.42 6.21
CA GLU A 22 -13.40 -5.27 7.37
C GLU A 22 -13.72 -6.72 6.96
N THR A 23 -14.48 -6.91 5.87
CA THR A 23 -14.76 -8.25 5.32
C THR A 23 -13.50 -8.93 4.77
N VAL A 24 -12.64 -8.19 4.07
CA VAL A 24 -11.35 -8.71 3.58
C VAL A 24 -10.45 -9.14 4.74
N LEU A 25 -10.38 -8.34 5.79
CA LEU A 25 -9.60 -8.66 7.00
C LEU A 25 -10.15 -9.89 7.74
N ASP A 26 -11.47 -10.05 7.86
CA ASP A 26 -12.10 -11.22 8.48
C ASP A 26 -11.77 -12.51 7.72
N VAL A 27 -11.86 -12.47 6.39
CA VAL A 27 -11.42 -13.60 5.53
C VAL A 27 -9.93 -13.87 5.72
N ALA A 28 -9.08 -12.84 5.75
CA ALA A 28 -7.64 -13.00 5.96
C ALA A 28 -7.30 -13.64 7.32
N HIS A 29 -8.00 -13.23 8.39
CA HIS A 29 -7.86 -13.85 9.72
C HIS A 29 -8.26 -15.33 9.72
N THR A 30 -9.36 -15.67 9.03
CA THR A 30 -9.81 -17.05 8.89
C THR A 30 -8.78 -17.90 8.16
N LEU A 31 -8.30 -17.45 7.00
CA LEU A 31 -7.27 -18.15 6.20
C LEU A 31 -5.94 -18.30 6.97
N LYS A 32 -5.52 -17.25 7.69
CA LYS A 32 -4.32 -17.29 8.53
C LYS A 32 -4.42 -18.37 9.62
N ARG A 33 -5.58 -18.48 10.28
CA ARG A 33 -5.85 -19.47 11.32
C ARG A 33 -5.88 -20.89 10.74
N GLU A 34 -6.60 -21.09 9.63
CA GLU A 34 -6.68 -22.39 8.95
C GLU A 34 -5.30 -22.89 8.53
N ARG A 35 -4.50 -21.99 7.94
CA ARG A 35 -3.12 -22.32 7.58
C ARG A 35 -2.29 -22.73 8.80
N ALA A 36 -2.41 -22.04 9.92
CA ALA A 36 -1.70 -22.40 11.16
C ALA A 36 -2.10 -23.78 11.69
N LEU A 37 -3.33 -24.22 11.41
CA LEU A 37 -3.86 -25.53 11.74
C LEU A 37 -3.55 -26.61 10.70
N GLY A 38 -2.87 -26.28 9.59
CA GLY A 38 -2.57 -27.21 8.50
C GLY A 38 -3.79 -27.54 7.62
N ILE A 39 -4.86 -26.75 7.68
CA ILE A 39 -6.06 -26.94 6.86
C ILE A 39 -5.80 -26.34 5.48
N GLY A 40 -5.88 -27.18 4.43
CA GLY A 40 -5.76 -26.76 3.04
C GLY A 40 -7.06 -26.14 2.51
N HIS A 41 -6.94 -25.02 1.77
CA HIS A 41 -8.09 -24.32 1.18
C HIS A 41 -7.77 -23.84 -0.25
N PRO A 42 -7.82 -24.75 -1.26
CA PRO A 42 -7.44 -24.43 -2.64
C PRO A 42 -8.53 -23.56 -3.34
N LEU A 43 -8.77 -22.35 -2.81
CA LEU A 43 -9.81 -21.43 -3.28
C LEU A 43 -9.51 -20.82 -4.65
N LEU A 44 -8.23 -20.79 -5.05
CA LEU A 44 -7.76 -20.27 -6.33
C LEU A 44 -7.26 -21.37 -7.28
N ARG A 45 -7.81 -22.59 -7.13
CA ARG A 45 -7.49 -23.68 -8.06
C ARG A 45 -7.72 -23.25 -9.50
N ASP A 46 -6.74 -23.58 -10.38
CA ASP A 46 -6.76 -23.26 -11.81
C ASP A 46 -6.75 -21.75 -12.11
N LYS A 47 -6.40 -20.90 -11.14
CA LYS A 47 -6.24 -19.46 -11.31
C LYS A 47 -4.78 -19.07 -11.45
N ALA A 48 -4.52 -18.15 -12.38
CA ALA A 48 -3.20 -17.61 -12.66
C ALA A 48 -3.16 -16.10 -12.39
N LEU A 49 -2.17 -15.65 -11.63
CA LEU A 49 -1.89 -14.25 -11.33
C LEU A 49 -0.63 -13.79 -12.07
N ALA A 50 -0.70 -12.76 -12.88
CA ALA A 50 0.48 -12.05 -13.36
C ALA A 50 1.00 -11.13 -12.25
N MET A 51 2.28 -11.24 -11.90
CA MET A 51 2.95 -10.33 -10.97
C MET A 51 4.00 -9.52 -11.72
N LEU A 52 3.63 -8.30 -12.16
CA LEU A 52 4.50 -7.41 -12.92
C LEU A 52 5.27 -6.48 -11.98
N PHE A 53 6.59 -6.52 -12.07
CA PHE A 53 7.50 -5.74 -11.24
C PHE A 53 8.39 -4.83 -12.09
N PHE A 54 8.48 -3.57 -11.67
CA PHE A 54 9.44 -2.57 -12.18
C PHE A 54 10.60 -2.35 -11.22
N PHE A 55 10.50 -2.88 -10.00
CA PHE A 55 11.49 -2.76 -8.94
C PHE A 55 11.74 -4.09 -8.25
N THR A 56 12.92 -4.23 -7.70
CA THR A 56 13.26 -5.39 -6.87
C THR A 56 12.38 -5.46 -5.62
N SER A 57 11.96 -6.65 -5.25
CA SER A 57 11.12 -6.86 -4.07
C SER A 57 11.29 -8.27 -3.51
N THR A 58 11.67 -8.38 -2.25
CA THR A 58 11.75 -9.67 -1.55
C THR A 58 10.40 -10.02 -0.92
N ARG A 59 9.88 -9.15 -0.04
CA ARG A 59 8.67 -9.43 0.75
C ARG A 59 7.41 -9.49 -0.09
N THR A 60 7.17 -8.49 -0.93
CA THR A 60 5.96 -8.44 -1.77
C THR A 60 5.92 -9.61 -2.73
N ARG A 61 7.01 -9.86 -3.47
CA ARG A 61 7.10 -11.01 -4.38
C ARG A 61 6.81 -12.32 -3.65
N SER A 62 7.55 -12.61 -2.58
CA SER A 62 7.42 -13.87 -1.86
C SER A 62 6.04 -14.06 -1.22
N SER A 63 5.40 -12.99 -0.72
CA SER A 63 4.07 -13.10 -0.11
C SER A 63 2.98 -13.40 -1.12
N PHE A 64 2.98 -12.76 -2.28
CA PHE A 64 2.02 -13.04 -3.36
C PHE A 64 2.23 -14.43 -3.97
N GLU A 65 3.50 -14.79 -4.25
CA GLU A 65 3.84 -16.11 -4.80
C GLU A 65 3.43 -17.23 -3.84
N ALA A 66 3.80 -17.12 -2.57
CA ALA A 66 3.42 -18.09 -1.54
C ALA A 66 1.90 -18.12 -1.31
N GLY A 67 1.24 -16.96 -1.29
CA GLY A 67 -0.21 -16.85 -1.13
C GLY A 67 -0.97 -17.57 -2.23
N MET A 68 -0.62 -17.32 -3.49
CA MET A 68 -1.22 -18.02 -4.64
C MET A 68 -1.02 -19.52 -4.56
N ALA A 69 0.20 -19.99 -4.27
CA ALA A 69 0.48 -21.42 -4.14
C ALA A 69 -0.33 -22.07 -2.99
N GLN A 70 -0.45 -21.40 -1.84
CA GLN A 70 -1.20 -21.90 -0.69
C GLN A 70 -2.71 -21.95 -0.93
N LEU A 71 -3.22 -21.08 -1.80
CA LEU A 71 -4.62 -21.07 -2.24
C LEU A 71 -4.87 -21.97 -3.47
N GLY A 72 -3.86 -22.73 -3.92
CA GLY A 72 -3.98 -23.69 -5.03
C GLY A 72 -3.89 -23.08 -6.42
N GLY A 73 -3.52 -21.81 -6.53
CA GLY A 73 -3.31 -21.11 -7.79
C GLY A 73 -1.84 -21.03 -8.19
N HIS A 74 -1.57 -20.30 -9.25
CA HIS A 74 -0.23 -20.04 -9.79
C HIS A 74 0.05 -18.54 -9.85
N ALA A 75 1.28 -18.14 -9.56
CA ALA A 75 1.76 -16.77 -9.73
C ALA A 75 2.94 -16.74 -10.70
N ALA A 76 2.82 -15.97 -11.78
CA ALA A 76 3.89 -15.73 -12.73
C ALA A 76 4.63 -14.44 -12.34
N PHE A 77 5.91 -14.57 -11.97
CA PHE A 77 6.76 -13.41 -11.80
C PHE A 77 7.22 -12.88 -13.14
N ILE A 78 6.95 -11.62 -13.40
CA ILE A 78 7.26 -10.92 -14.66
C ILE A 78 8.06 -9.67 -14.31
N ASP A 79 9.32 -9.64 -14.75
CA ASP A 79 10.16 -8.46 -14.69
C ASP A 79 9.93 -7.62 -15.96
N HIS A 80 9.65 -6.35 -15.83
CA HIS A 80 9.37 -5.46 -16.95
C HIS A 80 10.53 -5.45 -17.97
N GLU A 81 11.79 -5.56 -17.53
CA GLU A 81 12.96 -5.59 -18.39
C GLU A 81 12.98 -6.81 -19.32
N THR A 82 12.29 -7.90 -18.95
CA THR A 82 12.19 -9.14 -19.73
C THR A 82 10.98 -9.18 -20.66
N THR A 83 10.24 -8.07 -20.76
CA THR A 83 9.03 -7.94 -21.58
C THR A 83 9.19 -6.89 -22.66
N GLN A 84 8.21 -6.78 -23.56
CA GLN A 84 8.18 -5.73 -24.57
C GLN A 84 7.90 -4.32 -23.97
N ILE A 85 7.62 -4.21 -22.67
CA ILE A 85 7.54 -2.91 -21.98
C ILE A 85 8.84 -2.13 -22.14
N SER A 86 10.00 -2.81 -22.05
CA SER A 86 11.31 -2.22 -22.28
C SER A 86 11.51 -1.71 -23.73
N HIS A 87 10.66 -2.10 -24.66
CA HIS A 87 10.65 -1.68 -26.06
C HIS A 87 9.45 -0.77 -26.41
N GLY A 88 8.63 -0.39 -25.42
CA GLY A 88 7.61 0.63 -25.59
C GLY A 88 6.15 0.17 -25.47
N ASP A 89 5.89 -1.09 -25.09
CA ASP A 89 4.53 -1.52 -24.79
C ASP A 89 3.94 -0.65 -23.67
N THR A 90 2.76 -0.12 -23.92
CA THR A 90 2.03 0.75 -23.01
C THR A 90 1.27 -0.02 -21.93
N GLY A 91 0.87 0.65 -20.85
CA GLY A 91 -0.01 0.05 -19.84
C GLY A 91 -1.32 -0.47 -20.44
N LYS A 92 -1.86 0.21 -21.46
CA LYS A 92 -3.05 -0.23 -22.18
C LYS A 92 -2.83 -1.59 -22.87
N GLU A 93 -1.75 -1.74 -23.62
CA GLU A 93 -1.43 -3.01 -24.32
C GLU A 93 -1.22 -4.14 -23.34
N ILE A 94 -0.49 -3.90 -22.25
CA ILE A 94 -0.29 -4.87 -21.16
C ILE A 94 -1.63 -5.27 -20.53
N GLY A 95 -2.53 -4.31 -20.27
CA GLY A 95 -3.88 -4.58 -19.75
C GLY A 95 -4.70 -5.47 -20.67
N GLU A 96 -4.67 -5.17 -21.97
CA GLU A 96 -5.37 -5.97 -22.98
C GLU A 96 -4.82 -7.39 -23.12
N ILE A 97 -3.51 -7.57 -23.09
CA ILE A 97 -2.83 -8.87 -23.24
C ILE A 97 -2.98 -9.69 -21.96
N PHE A 98 -2.53 -9.16 -20.81
CA PHE A 98 -2.56 -9.91 -19.57
C PHE A 98 -3.98 -10.19 -19.08
N GLY A 99 -4.91 -9.25 -19.30
CA GLY A 99 -6.32 -9.46 -18.99
C GLY A 99 -7.00 -10.59 -19.78
N ARG A 100 -6.36 -11.12 -20.83
CA ARG A 100 -6.83 -12.30 -21.57
C ARG A 100 -6.14 -13.59 -21.15
N TYR A 101 -4.95 -13.52 -20.57
CA TYR A 101 -4.17 -14.68 -20.20
C TYR A 101 -4.26 -15.04 -18.73
N TYR A 102 -4.47 -14.05 -17.87
CA TYR A 102 -4.45 -14.21 -16.42
C TYR A 102 -5.82 -13.90 -15.80
N ASP A 103 -6.09 -14.49 -14.64
CA ASP A 103 -7.29 -14.25 -13.84
C ASP A 103 -7.18 -12.99 -12.96
N GLY A 104 -5.98 -12.47 -12.78
CA GLY A 104 -5.68 -11.23 -12.07
C GLY A 104 -4.30 -10.70 -12.45
N ILE A 105 -4.10 -9.41 -12.28
CA ILE A 105 -2.82 -8.73 -12.56
C ILE A 105 -2.43 -7.96 -11.31
N ALA A 106 -1.27 -8.25 -10.74
CA ALA A 106 -0.70 -7.51 -9.62
C ALA A 106 0.53 -6.74 -10.09
N ILE A 107 0.59 -5.43 -9.82
CA ILE A 107 1.63 -4.55 -10.36
C ILE A 107 2.34 -3.82 -9.23
N ARG A 108 3.68 -3.76 -9.31
CA ARG A 108 4.52 -2.89 -8.50
C ARG A 108 5.28 -1.92 -9.40
N GLN A 109 4.81 -0.68 -9.46
CA GLN A 109 5.43 0.42 -10.21
C GLN A 109 5.49 1.66 -9.32
N CYS A 110 6.69 2.01 -8.83
CA CYS A 110 6.89 3.02 -7.79
C CYS A 110 7.56 4.30 -8.30
N ASP A 111 7.81 4.43 -9.61
CA ASP A 111 8.39 5.65 -10.18
C ASP A 111 7.46 6.82 -9.90
N TRP A 112 8.04 7.89 -9.36
CA TRP A 112 7.33 9.09 -8.98
C TRP A 112 6.64 9.74 -10.18
N ASP A 113 5.37 10.13 -10.00
CA ASP A 113 4.49 10.72 -11.02
C ASP A 113 4.17 9.81 -12.23
N ILE A 114 4.52 8.51 -12.13
CA ILE A 114 4.29 7.52 -13.19
C ILE A 114 3.48 6.33 -12.69
N GLY A 115 3.81 5.80 -11.52
CA GLY A 115 3.38 4.49 -11.06
C GLY A 115 1.87 4.32 -11.01
N ASN A 116 1.16 5.23 -10.37
CA ASN A 116 -0.30 5.17 -10.24
C ASN A 116 -0.99 5.33 -11.61
N GLY A 117 -0.51 6.25 -12.44
CA GLY A 117 -1.02 6.45 -13.81
C GLY A 117 -0.86 5.20 -14.68
N TYR A 118 0.29 4.53 -14.60
CA TYR A 118 0.54 3.27 -15.31
C TYR A 118 -0.43 2.16 -14.86
N ILE A 119 -0.58 1.95 -13.54
CA ILE A 119 -1.47 0.91 -13.01
C ILE A 119 -2.93 1.16 -13.43
N ASN A 120 -3.40 2.41 -13.39
CA ASN A 120 -4.73 2.78 -13.85
C ASN A 120 -4.88 2.52 -15.37
N SER A 121 -3.89 2.83 -16.18
CA SER A 121 -3.91 2.54 -17.63
C SER A 121 -4.04 1.03 -17.93
N VAL A 122 -3.38 0.18 -17.12
CA VAL A 122 -3.55 -1.28 -17.22
C VAL A 122 -4.96 -1.69 -16.80
N ALA A 123 -5.47 -1.13 -15.71
CA ALA A 123 -6.79 -1.46 -15.16
C ALA A 123 -7.93 -1.09 -16.11
N ASP A 124 -7.86 0.06 -16.75
CA ASP A 124 -8.87 0.55 -17.71
C ASP A 124 -8.98 -0.33 -18.95
N ALA A 125 -7.90 -1.01 -19.34
CA ALA A 125 -7.85 -1.88 -20.50
C ALA A 125 -8.03 -3.37 -20.18
N SER A 126 -7.89 -3.76 -18.91
CA SER A 126 -7.90 -5.16 -18.49
C SER A 126 -9.32 -5.68 -18.27
N ARG A 127 -9.54 -6.96 -18.62
CA ARG A 127 -10.75 -7.73 -18.25
C ARG A 127 -10.59 -8.44 -16.91
N ALA A 128 -9.35 -8.64 -16.47
CA ALA A 128 -9.02 -9.21 -15.17
C ALA A 128 -8.83 -8.09 -14.13
N PRO A 129 -9.15 -8.32 -12.85
CA PRO A 129 -8.93 -7.33 -11.80
C PRO A 129 -7.44 -7.00 -11.67
N VAL A 130 -7.15 -5.72 -11.44
CA VAL A 130 -5.81 -5.19 -11.24
C VAL A 130 -5.60 -4.85 -9.76
N LEU A 131 -4.48 -5.30 -9.22
CA LEU A 131 -4.09 -5.16 -7.83
C LEU A 131 -2.80 -4.34 -7.73
N ASN A 132 -2.84 -3.26 -6.98
CA ASN A 132 -1.67 -2.41 -6.73
C ASN A 132 -0.81 -2.98 -5.59
N MET A 133 0.30 -3.65 -5.92
CA MET A 133 1.24 -4.15 -4.92
C MET A 133 2.03 -3.03 -4.23
N GLN A 134 2.29 -1.96 -4.93
CA GLN A 134 2.77 -0.64 -4.50
C GLN A 134 2.91 0.26 -5.72
N CYS A 135 2.44 1.50 -5.64
CA CYS A 135 2.81 2.56 -6.57
C CYS A 135 3.49 3.72 -5.84
N ASP A 136 3.69 4.82 -6.53
CA ASP A 136 4.20 6.08 -5.99
C ASP A 136 3.26 6.70 -4.93
N ILE A 137 1.93 6.56 -5.11
CA ILE A 137 0.90 7.18 -4.27
C ILE A 137 0.37 6.25 -3.18
N TYR A 138 0.12 4.95 -3.48
CA TYR A 138 -0.57 4.00 -2.61
C TYR A 138 0.20 2.70 -2.39
N HIS A 139 0.02 2.10 -1.20
CA HIS A 139 0.51 0.75 -0.88
C HIS A 139 -0.54 -0.05 -0.10
N PRO A 140 -1.71 -0.34 -0.71
CA PRO A 140 -2.89 -0.82 0.01
C PRO A 140 -2.67 -2.14 0.73
N PHE A 141 -1.98 -3.12 0.13
CA PHE A 141 -1.72 -4.42 0.77
C PHE A 141 -0.84 -4.33 2.01
N GLN A 142 0.12 -3.38 2.05
CA GLN A 142 0.92 -3.14 3.24
C GLN A 142 0.01 -2.68 4.40
N ILE A 143 -0.88 -1.75 4.11
CA ILE A 143 -1.72 -1.16 5.14
C ILE A 143 -2.82 -2.11 5.62
N LEU A 144 -3.32 -3.01 4.77
CA LEU A 144 -4.19 -4.10 5.22
C LEU A 144 -3.46 -5.03 6.21
N ALA A 145 -2.19 -5.34 5.96
CA ALA A 145 -1.37 -6.14 6.88
C ALA A 145 -1.10 -5.40 8.20
N ASP A 146 -0.86 -4.09 8.13
CA ASP A 146 -0.67 -3.25 9.32
C ASP A 146 -1.95 -3.15 10.15
N LEU A 147 -3.12 -2.92 9.52
CA LEU A 147 -4.42 -2.96 10.18
C LEU A 147 -4.68 -4.31 10.85
N MET A 148 -4.43 -5.41 10.13
CA MET A 148 -4.56 -6.75 10.67
C MET A 148 -3.68 -6.94 11.92
N THR A 149 -2.45 -6.43 11.88
CA THR A 149 -1.52 -6.46 13.01
C THR A 149 -2.03 -5.62 14.18
N ILE A 150 -2.60 -4.45 13.93
CA ILE A 150 -3.21 -3.60 14.97
C ILE A 150 -4.36 -4.33 15.64
N PHE A 151 -5.29 -4.91 14.88
CA PHE A 151 -6.38 -5.71 15.44
C PHE A 151 -5.88 -6.88 16.29
N GLU A 152 -4.81 -7.56 15.85
CA GLU A 152 -4.24 -8.71 16.59
C GLU A 152 -3.48 -8.32 17.86
N LYS A 153 -2.81 -7.16 17.88
CA LYS A 153 -1.89 -6.78 18.97
C LYS A 153 -2.46 -5.73 19.91
N VAL A 154 -3.29 -4.84 19.40
CA VAL A 154 -3.86 -3.71 20.14
C VAL A 154 -5.37 -3.87 20.35
N GLY A 155 -6.05 -4.62 19.49
CA GLY A 155 -7.50 -4.82 19.51
C GLY A 155 -8.22 -3.74 18.69
N ASP A 156 -9.33 -3.22 19.20
CA ASP A 156 -10.10 -2.17 18.49
C ASP A 156 -9.25 -0.91 18.27
N PRO A 157 -9.03 -0.48 17.03
CA PRO A 157 -8.19 0.66 16.73
C PRO A 157 -8.85 2.01 17.07
N ARG A 158 -10.18 2.06 17.27
CA ARG A 158 -10.91 3.31 17.49
C ARG A 158 -10.41 4.05 18.73
N GLY A 159 -10.08 5.32 18.56
CA GLY A 159 -9.57 6.18 19.62
C GLY A 159 -8.13 5.90 20.05
N LYS A 160 -7.46 4.88 19.47
CA LYS A 160 -6.03 4.64 19.67
C LYS A 160 -5.22 5.67 18.89
N THR A 161 -4.08 6.08 19.44
CA THR A 161 -3.18 7.05 18.82
C THR A 161 -2.05 6.34 18.10
N ILE A 162 -1.92 6.58 16.80
CA ILE A 162 -0.77 6.15 15.99
C ILE A 162 0.05 7.36 15.57
N ASN A 163 1.36 7.31 15.79
CA ASN A 163 2.31 8.25 15.23
C ASN A 163 2.97 7.66 13.98
N VAL A 164 2.65 8.22 12.81
CA VAL A 164 3.33 7.94 11.54
C VAL A 164 4.45 8.96 11.42
N SER A 165 5.65 8.55 11.82
CA SER A 165 6.82 9.43 11.87
C SER A 165 7.75 9.21 10.68
N TRP A 166 8.22 10.30 10.08
CA TRP A 166 9.41 10.21 9.25
C TRP A 166 10.59 9.73 10.08
N ALA A 167 11.49 8.98 9.47
CA ALA A 167 12.71 8.53 10.08
C ALA A 167 13.86 8.60 9.08
N TYR A 168 15.00 9.09 9.52
CA TYR A 168 16.19 9.18 8.69
C TYR A 168 16.64 7.82 8.15
N ALA A 169 17.07 7.79 6.91
CA ALA A 169 17.78 6.65 6.32
C ALA A 169 18.71 7.15 5.20
N SER A 170 19.97 6.73 5.27
CA SER A 170 21.01 7.01 4.27
C SER A 170 20.82 6.16 2.99
N SER A 171 19.61 6.12 2.43
CA SER A 171 19.31 5.36 1.22
C SER A 171 18.63 6.25 0.17
N TYR A 172 18.42 5.70 -1.03
CA TYR A 172 17.67 6.38 -2.10
C TYR A 172 16.31 6.91 -1.62
N GLN A 173 15.75 7.88 -2.32
CA GLN A 173 14.41 8.39 -2.06
C GLN A 173 13.38 7.26 -2.15
N LYS A 174 12.69 6.99 -1.06
CA LYS A 174 11.64 5.98 -1.02
C LYS A 174 10.29 6.61 -1.37
N PRO A 175 9.37 5.83 -1.99
CA PRO A 175 8.03 6.33 -2.27
C PRO A 175 7.31 6.82 -1.00
N ILE A 176 6.48 7.84 -1.16
CA ILE A 176 5.61 8.38 -0.10
C ILE A 176 4.34 7.55 0.09
N SER A 177 4.16 6.50 -0.68
CA SER A 177 2.96 5.67 -0.71
C SER A 177 2.59 5.04 0.63
N VAL A 178 3.57 4.58 1.42
CA VAL A 178 3.28 3.96 2.73
C VAL A 178 2.70 4.96 3.73
N PRO A 179 3.32 6.12 4.04
CA PRO A 179 2.71 7.07 4.95
C PRO A 179 1.38 7.62 4.43
N GLN A 180 1.21 7.80 3.12
CA GLN A 180 -0.07 8.21 2.53
C GLN A 180 -1.18 7.20 2.78
N SER A 181 -0.95 5.93 2.46
CA SER A 181 -1.91 4.86 2.72
C SER A 181 -2.19 4.69 4.22
N LEU A 182 -1.18 4.87 5.10
CA LEU A 182 -1.37 4.82 6.55
C LEU A 182 -2.35 5.88 7.03
N ILE A 183 -2.13 7.17 6.69
CA ILE A 183 -3.02 8.23 7.17
C ILE A 183 -4.45 8.06 6.63
N LEU A 184 -4.62 7.54 5.42
CA LEU A 184 -5.94 7.27 4.85
C LEU A 184 -6.69 6.18 5.63
N GLN A 185 -6.06 5.02 5.84
CA GLN A 185 -6.76 3.90 6.46
C GLN A 185 -6.89 4.05 7.97
N MET A 186 -5.87 4.56 8.67
CA MET A 186 -5.95 4.71 10.12
C MET A 186 -7.03 5.72 10.52
N THR A 187 -7.19 6.82 9.77
CA THR A 187 -8.29 7.78 10.00
C THR A 187 -9.66 7.17 9.68
N ARG A 188 -9.78 6.33 8.62
CA ARG A 188 -11.03 5.61 8.31
C ARG A 188 -11.45 4.64 9.43
N PHE A 189 -10.49 4.07 10.15
CA PHE A 189 -10.76 3.18 11.27
C PHE A 189 -10.91 3.91 12.60
N GLY A 190 -11.02 5.25 12.58
CA GLY A 190 -11.34 6.08 13.74
C GLY A 190 -10.19 6.22 14.73
N MET A 191 -8.95 6.07 14.28
CA MET A 191 -7.76 6.32 15.08
C MET A 191 -7.46 7.82 15.21
N ASN A 192 -6.73 8.18 16.25
CA ASN A 192 -6.04 9.47 16.34
C ASN A 192 -4.71 9.33 15.61
N VAL A 193 -4.55 10.03 14.50
CA VAL A 193 -3.37 9.91 13.64
C VAL A 193 -2.51 11.18 13.77
N ARG A 194 -1.28 11.00 14.19
CA ARG A 194 -0.24 12.01 14.12
C ARG A 194 0.66 11.69 12.93
N LEU A 195 0.83 12.66 12.03
CA LEU A 195 1.79 12.61 10.95
C LEU A 195 2.96 13.52 11.33
N THR A 196 4.09 12.92 11.70
CA THR A 196 5.26 13.68 12.21
C THR A 196 6.39 13.63 11.20
N HIS A 197 6.80 14.79 10.68
CA HIS A 197 7.86 14.87 9.68
C HIS A 197 8.50 16.25 9.60
N PRO A 198 9.79 16.35 9.17
CA PRO A 198 10.39 17.64 8.85
C PRO A 198 9.63 18.34 7.71
N PRO A 199 9.68 19.68 7.63
CA PRO A 199 8.88 20.48 6.69
C PRO A 199 9.01 20.10 5.20
N GLU A 200 10.14 19.53 4.79
CA GLU A 200 10.42 19.15 3.41
C GLU A 200 9.79 17.82 3.00
N TYR A 201 9.44 16.96 3.97
CA TYR A 201 8.92 15.60 3.76
C TYR A 201 7.40 15.53 3.75
N LYS A 202 6.75 16.50 3.13
CA LYS A 202 5.29 16.61 3.03
C LYS A 202 4.70 15.45 2.24
N LEU A 203 3.44 15.13 2.55
CA LEU A 203 2.60 14.24 1.75
C LEU A 203 1.71 15.04 0.80
N MET A 204 1.09 14.38 -0.17
CA MET A 204 0.22 15.03 -1.16
C MET A 204 -0.96 15.74 -0.48
N PRO A 205 -1.27 16.99 -0.85
CA PRO A 205 -2.31 17.78 -0.19
C PRO A 205 -3.72 17.17 -0.27
N ASP A 206 -4.05 16.51 -1.38
CA ASP A 206 -5.32 15.80 -1.58
C ASP A 206 -5.45 14.58 -0.67
N ILE A 207 -4.37 13.82 -0.48
CA ILE A 207 -4.32 12.70 0.47
C ILE A 207 -4.48 13.18 1.92
N VAL A 208 -3.80 14.28 2.27
CA VAL A 208 -3.94 14.91 3.58
C VAL A 208 -5.38 15.40 3.80
N GLN A 209 -6.00 15.99 2.77
CA GLN A 209 -7.39 16.44 2.86
C GLN A 209 -8.34 15.24 3.03
N GLN A 210 -8.15 14.16 2.27
CA GLN A 210 -8.96 12.95 2.41
C GLN A 210 -8.84 12.33 3.81
N ALA A 211 -7.65 12.37 4.42
CA ALA A 211 -7.48 11.90 5.81
C ALA A 211 -8.29 12.74 6.81
N LYS A 212 -8.36 14.07 6.62
CA LYS A 212 -9.21 14.96 7.42
C LYS A 212 -10.70 14.68 7.21
N ASP A 213 -11.11 14.42 5.97
CA ASP A 213 -12.50 14.10 5.64
C ASP A 213 -12.92 12.75 6.27
N ASN A 214 -12.01 11.78 6.30
CA ASN A 214 -12.22 10.49 6.98
C ASN A 214 -12.48 10.68 8.49
N VAL A 215 -11.72 11.55 9.15
CA VAL A 215 -11.96 11.90 10.57
C VAL A 215 -13.38 12.45 10.77
N GLY A 216 -13.84 13.33 9.88
CA GLY A 216 -15.20 13.87 9.92
C GLY A 216 -16.29 12.80 9.80
N GLN A 217 -16.02 11.70 9.11
CA GLN A 217 -16.96 10.59 8.85
C GLN A 217 -16.88 9.47 9.90
N HIS A 218 -15.69 9.18 10.40
CA HIS A 218 -15.42 7.97 11.20
C HIS A 218 -14.96 8.26 12.63
N GLY A 219 -14.76 9.53 12.99
CA GLY A 219 -14.22 9.94 14.29
C GLY A 219 -12.69 9.82 14.35
N GLY A 220 -12.14 9.99 15.55
CA GLY A 220 -10.71 10.10 15.78
C GLY A 220 -10.20 11.53 15.54
N SER A 221 -8.91 11.67 15.28
CA SER A 221 -8.28 12.97 14.97
C SER A 221 -7.17 12.81 13.94
N PHE A 222 -6.80 13.91 13.28
CA PHE A 222 -5.64 13.96 12.39
C PHE A 222 -4.89 15.25 12.59
N GLU A 223 -3.61 15.17 12.92
CA GLU A 223 -2.72 16.32 13.10
C GLU A 223 -1.37 16.09 12.41
N ILE A 224 -0.73 17.16 12.00
CA ILE A 224 0.62 17.15 11.41
C ILE A 224 1.54 17.87 12.40
N LEU A 225 2.65 17.25 12.74
CA LEU A 225 3.64 17.74 13.68
C LEU A 225 5.02 17.84 13.00
N ASP A 226 5.76 18.87 13.34
CA ASP A 226 7.17 19.09 12.95
C ASP A 226 8.14 18.94 14.13
N ASP A 227 7.63 18.49 15.27
CA ASP A 227 8.38 18.16 16.48
C ASP A 227 8.38 16.65 16.68
N PHE A 228 9.57 16.05 16.63
CA PHE A 228 9.77 14.61 16.74
C PHE A 228 9.25 14.06 18.07
N ASP A 229 9.64 14.67 19.19
CA ASP A 229 9.29 14.18 20.53
C ASP A 229 7.80 14.30 20.81
N ALA A 230 7.17 15.41 20.41
CA ALA A 230 5.74 15.63 20.55
C ALA A 230 4.92 14.55 19.79
N GLY A 231 5.40 14.07 18.65
CA GLY A 231 4.76 12.97 17.90
C GLY A 231 4.68 11.68 18.68
N PHE A 232 5.68 11.38 19.50
CA PHE A 232 5.79 10.12 20.24
C PHE A 232 5.06 10.14 21.60
N GLU A 233 4.84 11.29 22.18
CA GLU A 233 4.25 11.41 23.53
C GLU A 233 2.86 10.80 23.59
N GLY A 234 2.69 9.75 24.43
CA GLY A 234 1.40 9.09 24.66
C GLY A 234 0.82 8.34 23.46
N ALA A 235 1.61 8.06 22.41
CA ALA A 235 1.14 7.24 21.29
C ALA A 235 1.03 5.75 21.68
N ASP A 236 -0.07 5.10 21.31
CA ASP A 236 -0.27 3.66 21.48
C ASP A 236 0.55 2.85 20.47
N ILE A 237 0.78 3.42 19.27
CA ILE A 237 1.47 2.78 18.15
C ILE A 237 2.46 3.75 17.54
N LEU A 238 3.68 3.26 17.33
CA LEU A 238 4.75 4.01 16.67
C LEU A 238 5.05 3.38 15.31
N TYR A 239 5.02 4.17 14.25
CA TYR A 239 5.31 3.74 12.89
C TYR A 239 6.40 4.60 12.24
N PRO A 240 7.68 4.40 12.61
CA PRO A 240 8.78 5.12 12.00
C PRO A 240 9.03 4.59 10.58
N LYS A 241 9.08 5.50 9.61
CA LYS A 241 9.24 5.15 8.20
C LYS A 241 10.04 6.23 7.47
N SER A 242 11.05 5.82 6.71
CA SER A 242 11.73 6.74 5.80
C SER A 242 10.94 6.88 4.49
N TRP A 243 10.77 8.12 4.01
CA TRP A 243 10.28 8.43 2.68
C TRP A 243 11.00 9.64 2.09
N GLY A 244 10.92 9.82 0.78
CA GLY A 244 11.57 10.91 0.05
C GLY A 244 10.86 12.26 0.19
N ALA A 245 11.61 13.34 0.00
CA ALA A 245 11.10 14.71 -0.07
C ALA A 245 10.50 15.02 -1.47
N LEU A 246 9.77 14.07 -2.08
CA LEU A 246 9.37 14.06 -3.49
C LEU A 246 8.52 15.27 -3.93
N LEU A 247 7.78 15.89 -3.00
CA LEU A 247 7.04 17.14 -3.26
C LEU A 247 7.93 18.39 -3.14
N THR A 248 9.14 18.24 -2.64
CA THR A 248 10.13 19.30 -2.50
C THR A 248 11.19 19.22 -3.59
N THR A 249 11.67 18.00 -3.88
CA THR A 249 12.63 17.73 -4.94
C THR A 249 12.59 16.25 -5.37
N ASP A 250 12.71 16.00 -6.65
CA ASP A 250 12.90 14.67 -7.26
C ASP A 250 14.41 14.35 -7.49
N ASP A 251 15.29 15.31 -7.22
CA ASP A 251 16.74 15.18 -7.33
C ASP A 251 17.31 14.46 -6.10
N ASP A 252 17.90 13.28 -6.31
CA ASP A 252 18.43 12.42 -5.24
C ASP A 252 19.57 13.09 -4.45
N GLU A 253 20.43 13.91 -5.08
CA GLU A 253 21.52 14.59 -4.39
C GLU A 253 21.00 15.69 -3.47
N LYS A 254 20.04 16.49 -3.94
CA LYS A 254 19.35 17.48 -3.10
C LYS A 254 18.58 16.85 -1.97
N SER A 255 17.88 15.76 -2.24
CA SER A 255 17.16 14.99 -1.21
C SER A 255 18.11 14.47 -0.13
N ALA A 256 19.28 13.95 -0.50
CA ALA A 256 20.29 13.51 0.43
C ALA A 256 20.85 14.67 1.28
N GLN A 257 21.06 15.85 0.67
CA GLN A 257 21.47 17.07 1.40
C GLN A 257 20.42 17.52 2.42
N ILE A 258 19.14 17.49 2.05
CA ILE A 258 18.04 17.79 2.97
C ILE A 258 18.03 16.77 4.12
N GLY A 259 18.08 15.47 3.80
CA GLY A 259 18.05 14.41 4.79
C GLY A 259 19.19 14.48 5.81
N SER A 260 20.37 14.92 5.39
CA SER A 260 21.54 15.05 6.28
C SER A 260 21.35 16.07 7.42
N GLN A 261 20.33 16.93 7.35
CA GLN A 261 19.99 17.90 8.40
C GLN A 261 19.13 17.28 9.52
N TYR A 262 18.61 16.07 9.32
CA TYR A 262 17.64 15.39 10.18
C TYR A 262 18.10 13.99 10.59
N THR A 263 19.39 13.81 10.83
CA THR A 263 19.99 12.48 11.16
C THR A 263 19.56 11.93 12.51
N ASP A 264 18.99 12.73 13.35
CA ASP A 264 18.45 12.42 14.68
C ASP A 264 16.93 12.13 14.70
N TRP A 265 16.29 12.16 13.52
CA TRP A 265 14.88 11.80 13.34
C TRP A 265 14.68 10.30 13.14
#